data_818dcf9e2641482c26522d9e68be3df4
#
_entry.id   818dcf9e2641482c26522d9e68be3df4
#
_cell.length_a   1.000
_cell.length_b   1.000
_cell.length_c   1.000
_cell.angle_alpha   90.00
_cell.angle_beta   90.00
_cell.angle_gamma   90.00
#
_symmetry.space_group_name_H-M   'P 1'
#
loop_
_entity.id
_entity.type
_entity.pdbx_description
1 polymer ?
#
loop_
_entity_poly.entity_id
_entity_poly.type
_entity_poly.pdbx_seq_one_letter_code
_entity_poly.pdbx_strand_id
1 'polypeptide(L)'
;MKDKGVIVHFCGVVAMIFWGLSFIWSTQVFSYLNPTTTIFFRLIISCIFLGLLLFIKDRTSRKFAEAEKQKEVRIKDNLKLFAIAALFEPFLYFIFESYGLLNSAPVVSSAIIATIPLFTPIAAFFILRERLTRWNILGFIISFLGVIFMLLNKSLELTVSPKGIIFLFSAVFVAVGYSIALRKLTMLYKPLTITFIQNIIGMIYFIPMFFIMERISPSNIAGISNYILPLLSLGVFASSVAYTLWAYAFSKLGASKANIYSNLIPVFTAIFSCIIIGETINIQKILGILLVIGGLILSQLKINNK
;
A
#
# COMPACT_ATOMS: atom_id res chain seq x y z
N MET A 1 -26.66 -8.39 11.15
CA MET A 1 -25.89 -7.13 10.94
C MET A 1 -24.52 -7.11 11.62
N LYS A 2 -24.32 -7.79 12.76
CA LYS A 2 -22.99 -7.88 13.45
C LYS A 2 -21.92 -8.57 12.61
N ASP A 3 -22.25 -9.64 11.89
CA ASP A 3 -21.29 -10.43 11.10
C ASP A 3 -20.66 -9.66 9.93
N LYS A 4 -21.41 -8.76 9.29
CA LYS A 4 -20.87 -7.93 8.19
C LYS A 4 -19.79 -6.96 8.66
N GLY A 5 -19.89 -6.46 9.91
CA GLY A 5 -18.87 -5.62 10.52
C GLY A 5 -17.55 -6.36 10.72
N VAL A 6 -17.61 -7.57 11.27
CA VAL A 6 -16.42 -8.41 11.55
C VAL A 6 -15.65 -8.72 10.26
N ILE A 7 -16.35 -9.09 9.18
CA ILE A 7 -15.71 -9.39 7.87
C ILE A 7 -14.93 -8.18 7.34
N VAL A 8 -15.49 -6.97 7.44
CA VAL A 8 -14.82 -5.75 6.95
C VAL A 8 -13.52 -5.48 7.72
N HIS A 9 -13.56 -5.64 9.06
CA HIS A 9 -12.37 -5.48 9.89
C HIS A 9 -11.33 -6.57 9.62
N PHE A 10 -11.76 -7.81 9.44
CA PHE A 10 -10.88 -8.91 9.06
C PHE A 10 -10.19 -8.65 7.72
N CYS A 11 -10.93 -8.20 6.69
CA CYS A 11 -10.34 -7.83 5.41
C CYS A 11 -9.27 -6.74 5.55
N GLY A 12 -9.53 -5.71 6.38
CA GLY A 12 -8.55 -4.66 6.66
C GLY A 12 -7.26 -5.21 7.28
N VAL A 13 -7.36 -6.06 8.29
CA VAL A 13 -6.19 -6.67 8.96
C VAL A 13 -5.42 -7.58 8.00
N VAL A 14 -6.09 -8.45 7.25
CA VAL A 14 -5.43 -9.37 6.29
C VAL A 14 -4.70 -8.59 5.19
N ALA A 15 -5.25 -7.48 4.72
CA ALA A 15 -4.57 -6.62 3.77
C ALA A 15 -3.25 -6.09 4.34
N MET A 16 -3.23 -5.66 5.63
CA MET A 16 -2.02 -5.15 6.28
C MET A 16 -0.98 -6.25 6.52
N ILE A 17 -1.40 -7.49 6.78
CA ILE A 17 -0.49 -8.64 6.87
C ILE A 17 0.26 -8.81 5.55
N PHE A 18 -0.46 -8.86 4.43
CA PHE A 18 0.18 -9.02 3.12
C PHE A 18 1.02 -7.82 2.71
N TRP A 19 0.63 -6.60 3.07
CA TRP A 19 1.48 -5.43 2.83
C TRP A 19 2.70 -5.40 3.75
N GLY A 20 2.61 -5.85 5.00
CA GLY A 20 3.77 -6.06 5.85
C GLY A 20 4.76 -7.07 5.26
N LEU A 21 4.25 -8.20 4.74
CA LEU A 21 5.05 -9.20 4.03
C LEU A 21 5.64 -8.67 2.73
N SER A 22 4.96 -7.76 2.03
CA SER A 22 5.44 -7.23 0.75
C SER A 22 6.76 -6.50 0.86
N PHE A 23 7.05 -5.84 1.99
CA PHE A 23 8.36 -5.23 2.24
C PHE A 23 9.47 -6.29 2.28
N ILE A 24 9.20 -7.45 2.87
CA ILE A 24 10.16 -8.55 2.97
C ILE A 24 10.37 -9.20 1.60
N TRP A 25 9.27 -9.56 0.91
CA TRP A 25 9.34 -10.15 -0.42
C TRP A 25 10.02 -9.22 -1.43
N SER A 26 9.74 -7.91 -1.37
CA SER A 26 10.40 -6.92 -2.23
C SER A 26 11.91 -6.89 -1.99
N THR A 27 12.36 -6.88 -0.73
CA THR A 27 13.79 -6.91 -0.39
C THR A 27 14.46 -8.17 -0.92
N GLN A 28 13.81 -9.34 -0.82
CA GLN A 28 14.34 -10.59 -1.38
C GLN A 28 14.47 -10.54 -2.91
N VAL A 29 13.46 -9.99 -3.60
CA VAL A 29 13.48 -9.89 -5.07
C VAL A 29 14.49 -8.84 -5.54
N PHE A 30 14.68 -7.72 -4.82
CA PHE A 30 15.63 -6.66 -5.18
C PHE A 30 17.09 -7.09 -5.13
N SER A 31 17.39 -8.22 -4.49
CA SER A 31 18.73 -8.83 -4.55
C SER A 31 19.05 -9.41 -5.94
N TYR A 32 18.04 -9.59 -6.80
CA TYR A 32 18.17 -10.21 -8.12
C TYR A 32 17.64 -9.35 -9.26
N LEU A 33 16.58 -8.58 -9.02
CA LEU A 33 15.90 -7.75 -10.01
C LEU A 33 15.82 -6.30 -9.54
N ASN A 34 15.91 -5.37 -10.49
CA ASN A 34 15.66 -3.96 -10.19
C ASN A 34 14.20 -3.73 -9.72
N PRO A 35 13.96 -2.68 -8.93
CA PRO A 35 12.60 -2.31 -8.50
C PRO A 35 11.61 -2.20 -9.65
N THR A 36 11.98 -1.53 -10.74
CA THR A 36 11.09 -1.34 -11.92
C THR A 36 10.65 -2.67 -12.52
N THR A 37 11.58 -3.59 -12.74
CA THR A 37 11.31 -4.95 -13.25
C THR A 37 10.44 -5.75 -12.29
N THR A 38 10.76 -5.67 -11.00
CA THR A 38 9.96 -6.32 -9.96
C THR A 38 8.51 -5.84 -10.00
N ILE A 39 8.29 -4.52 -10.09
CA ILE A 39 6.94 -3.94 -10.14
C ILE A 39 6.23 -4.38 -11.42
N PHE A 40 6.90 -4.35 -12.57
CA PHE A 40 6.32 -4.76 -13.83
C PHE A 40 5.83 -6.22 -13.80
N PHE A 41 6.68 -7.16 -13.36
CA PHE A 41 6.30 -8.56 -13.25
C PHE A 41 5.23 -8.83 -12.19
N ARG A 42 5.29 -8.17 -11.03
CA ARG A 42 4.23 -8.32 -10.01
C ARG A 42 2.87 -7.85 -10.53
N LEU A 43 2.83 -6.81 -11.37
CA LEU A 43 1.59 -6.33 -11.99
C LEU A 43 1.08 -7.30 -13.07
N ILE A 44 1.97 -7.90 -13.88
CA ILE A 44 1.59 -8.95 -14.84
C ILE A 44 0.95 -10.13 -14.09
N ILE A 45 1.63 -10.63 -13.05
CA ILE A 45 1.12 -11.74 -12.24
C ILE A 45 -0.25 -11.40 -11.64
N SER A 46 -0.38 -10.17 -11.13
CA SER A 46 -1.63 -9.69 -10.56
C SER A 46 -2.75 -9.60 -11.61
N CYS A 47 -2.46 -9.08 -12.80
CA CYS A 47 -3.44 -9.00 -13.89
C CYS A 47 -3.92 -10.39 -14.33
N ILE A 48 -3.01 -11.36 -14.44
CA ILE A 48 -3.37 -12.74 -14.78
C ILE A 48 -4.26 -13.33 -13.69
N PHE A 49 -3.87 -13.22 -12.41
CA PHE A 49 -4.61 -13.78 -11.28
C PHE A 49 -6.02 -13.15 -11.15
N LEU A 50 -6.12 -11.82 -11.18
CA LEU A 50 -7.39 -11.12 -11.08
C LEU A 50 -8.27 -11.36 -12.31
N GLY A 51 -7.69 -11.43 -13.50
CA GLY A 51 -8.39 -11.76 -14.74
C GLY A 51 -9.02 -13.15 -14.68
N LEU A 52 -8.30 -14.15 -14.18
CA LEU A 52 -8.83 -15.51 -13.95
C LEU A 52 -9.97 -15.50 -12.92
N LEU A 53 -9.82 -14.76 -11.81
CA LEU A 53 -10.90 -14.65 -10.81
C LEU A 53 -12.15 -14.00 -11.38
N LEU A 54 -12.02 -12.94 -12.18
CA LEU A 54 -13.16 -12.28 -12.83
C LEU A 54 -13.83 -13.21 -13.84
N PHE A 55 -13.05 -13.95 -14.63
CA PHE A 55 -13.57 -14.92 -15.62
C PHE A 55 -14.36 -16.04 -14.95
N ILE A 56 -13.84 -16.62 -13.87
CA ILE A 56 -14.54 -17.66 -13.10
C ILE A 56 -15.84 -17.12 -12.51
N LYS A 57 -15.77 -15.89 -11.93
CA LYS A 57 -16.92 -15.23 -11.34
C LYS A 57 -18.01 -14.95 -12.38
N ASP A 58 -17.66 -14.47 -13.58
CA ASP A 58 -18.62 -14.18 -14.65
C ASP A 58 -19.33 -15.46 -15.10
N ARG A 59 -18.60 -16.55 -15.29
CA ARG A 59 -19.20 -17.87 -15.62
C ARG A 59 -20.17 -18.36 -14.54
N THR A 60 -19.84 -18.16 -13.27
CA THR A 60 -20.68 -18.58 -12.15
C THR A 60 -21.91 -17.66 -12.01
N SER A 61 -21.72 -16.34 -12.21
CA SER A 61 -22.82 -15.36 -12.10
C SER A 61 -23.85 -15.50 -13.24
N ARG A 62 -23.43 -15.85 -14.45
CA ARG A 62 -24.38 -16.08 -15.57
C ARG A 62 -25.38 -17.21 -15.29
N LYS A 63 -25.04 -18.14 -14.41
CA LYS A 63 -25.96 -19.20 -13.95
C LYS A 63 -27.01 -18.70 -12.90
N PHE A 64 -26.78 -17.52 -12.29
CA PHE A 64 -27.64 -16.96 -11.24
C PHE A 64 -28.17 -15.54 -11.56
N ALA A 65 -27.91 -15.01 -12.76
CA ALA A 65 -28.04 -13.58 -13.09
C ALA A 65 -29.42 -13.16 -13.60
N GLU A 66 -30.53 -13.77 -13.15
CA GLU A 66 -31.87 -13.22 -13.42
C GLU A 66 -32.35 -12.15 -12.42
N ALA A 67 -31.59 -11.83 -11.37
CA ALA A 67 -32.13 -11.09 -10.22
C ALA A 67 -31.59 -9.67 -9.95
N GLU A 68 -30.50 -9.20 -10.54
CA GLU A 68 -29.96 -7.85 -10.24
C GLU A 68 -29.42 -7.11 -11.47
N LYS A 69 -30.30 -6.43 -12.18
CA LYS A 69 -29.92 -5.31 -13.07
C LYS A 69 -29.52 -4.09 -12.24
N GLN A 70 -28.37 -4.14 -11.54
CA GLN A 70 -27.71 -2.92 -11.10
C GLN A 70 -27.20 -2.20 -12.35
N LYS A 71 -27.49 -0.88 -12.46
CA LYS A 71 -27.02 0.00 -13.52
C LYS A 71 -25.48 -0.06 -13.54
N GLU A 72 -24.88 -0.90 -14.39
CA GLU A 72 -23.44 -1.01 -14.51
C GLU A 72 -22.91 0.29 -15.13
N VAL A 73 -22.20 1.07 -14.31
CA VAL A 73 -21.49 2.24 -14.79
C VAL A 73 -20.38 1.73 -15.71
N ARG A 74 -20.40 2.17 -16.98
CA ARG A 74 -19.42 1.73 -17.97
C ARG A 74 -18.04 2.24 -17.61
N ILE A 75 -17.05 1.34 -17.62
CA ILE A 75 -15.64 1.67 -17.32
C ILE A 75 -15.13 2.79 -18.21
N LYS A 76 -15.56 2.81 -19.49
CA LYS A 76 -15.17 3.83 -20.48
C LYS A 76 -15.50 5.25 -20.03
N ASP A 77 -16.62 5.45 -19.34
CA ASP A 77 -17.08 6.78 -18.90
C ASP A 77 -16.19 7.35 -17.77
N ASN A 78 -15.47 6.49 -17.05
CA ASN A 78 -14.59 6.86 -15.96
C ASN A 78 -13.13 6.47 -16.19
N LEU A 79 -12.73 6.21 -17.42
CA LEU A 79 -11.36 5.78 -17.76
C LEU A 79 -10.31 6.80 -17.31
N LYS A 80 -10.62 8.11 -17.42
CA LYS A 80 -9.75 9.18 -16.90
C LYS A 80 -9.53 9.08 -15.38
N LEU A 81 -10.58 8.75 -14.63
CA LEU A 81 -10.46 8.57 -13.17
C LEU A 81 -9.60 7.34 -12.83
N PHE A 82 -9.78 6.24 -13.55
CA PHE A 82 -8.92 5.06 -13.41
C PHE A 82 -7.47 5.35 -13.80
N ALA A 83 -7.23 6.09 -14.89
CA ALA A 83 -5.89 6.48 -15.32
C ALA A 83 -5.19 7.36 -14.27
N ILE A 84 -5.89 8.35 -13.71
CA ILE A 84 -5.37 9.18 -12.62
C ILE A 84 -5.09 8.33 -11.38
N ALA A 85 -6.02 7.45 -10.99
CA ALA A 85 -5.81 6.57 -9.84
C ALA A 85 -4.59 5.67 -10.04
N ALA A 86 -4.46 5.04 -11.22
CA ALA A 86 -3.32 4.18 -11.56
C ALA A 86 -2.00 4.94 -11.68
N LEU A 87 -2.03 6.22 -12.07
CA LEU A 87 -0.84 7.08 -12.08
C LEU A 87 -0.33 7.31 -10.65
N PHE A 88 -1.24 7.60 -9.70
CA PHE A 88 -0.86 7.69 -8.29
C PHE A 88 -0.43 6.31 -7.78
N GLU A 89 -1.27 5.30 -7.93
CA GLU A 89 -1.02 3.95 -7.45
C GLU A 89 -1.69 2.93 -8.41
N PRO A 90 -0.91 2.03 -9.02
CA PRO A 90 0.41 1.55 -8.57
C PRO A 90 1.63 2.28 -9.15
N PHE A 91 1.52 3.26 -10.08
CA PHE A 91 2.69 3.73 -10.83
C PHE A 91 3.67 4.54 -9.94
N LEU A 92 3.32 5.77 -9.55
CA LEU A 92 4.22 6.64 -8.77
C LEU A 92 4.51 6.08 -7.37
N TYR A 93 3.50 5.55 -6.71
CA TYR A 93 3.65 5.00 -5.37
C TYR A 93 4.66 3.86 -5.36
N PHE A 94 4.52 2.86 -6.23
CA PHE A 94 5.44 1.72 -6.24
C PHE A 94 6.86 2.11 -6.63
N ILE A 95 7.03 3.10 -7.53
CA ILE A 95 8.37 3.63 -7.82
C ILE A 95 8.98 4.18 -6.55
N PHE A 96 8.30 5.12 -5.90
CA PHE A 96 8.85 5.80 -4.73
C PHE A 96 9.03 4.85 -3.53
N GLU A 97 8.07 3.99 -3.25
CA GLU A 97 8.17 2.98 -2.20
C GLU A 97 9.36 2.03 -2.45
N SER A 98 9.48 1.49 -3.65
CA SER A 98 10.49 0.49 -3.97
C SER A 98 11.91 1.07 -3.98
N TYR A 99 12.12 2.25 -4.56
CA TYR A 99 13.41 2.93 -4.50
C TYR A 99 13.72 3.46 -3.09
N GLY A 100 12.71 3.80 -2.32
CA GLY A 100 12.85 4.10 -0.90
C GLY A 100 13.30 2.89 -0.09
N LEU A 101 12.63 1.74 -0.27
CA LEU A 101 12.96 0.48 0.38
C LEU A 101 14.35 -0.04 -0.01
N LEU A 102 14.78 0.13 -1.27
CA LEU A 102 16.13 -0.23 -1.71
C LEU A 102 17.23 0.52 -0.92
N ASN A 103 16.91 1.69 -0.38
CA ASN A 103 17.81 2.56 0.37
C ASN A 103 17.55 2.58 1.89
N SER A 104 16.76 1.63 2.41
CA SER A 104 16.29 1.59 3.80
C SER A 104 16.02 0.16 4.25
N ALA A 105 15.99 -0.06 5.56
CA ALA A 105 15.50 -1.34 6.11
C ALA A 105 13.96 -1.46 5.98
N PRO A 106 13.42 -2.67 5.77
CA PRO A 106 11.97 -2.90 5.65
C PRO A 106 11.13 -2.30 6.79
N VAL A 107 11.58 -2.48 8.02
CA VAL A 107 10.89 -1.97 9.22
C VAL A 107 10.80 -0.45 9.23
N VAL A 108 11.87 0.24 8.84
CA VAL A 108 11.90 1.71 8.78
C VAL A 108 11.05 2.23 7.63
N SER A 109 11.16 1.59 6.45
CA SER A 109 10.34 1.93 5.28
C SER A 109 8.86 1.81 5.59
N SER A 110 8.44 0.71 6.19
CA SER A 110 7.03 0.48 6.56
C SER A 110 6.52 1.46 7.60
N ALA A 111 7.36 1.90 8.55
CA ALA A 111 6.99 2.90 9.54
C ALA A 111 6.78 4.29 8.91
N ILE A 112 7.60 4.69 7.94
CA ILE A 112 7.39 5.93 7.20
C ILE A 112 6.09 5.85 6.38
N ILE A 113 5.86 4.76 5.67
CA ILE A 113 4.62 4.55 4.90
C ILE A 113 3.38 4.57 5.80
N ALA A 114 3.46 4.01 7.01
CA ALA A 114 2.37 4.06 7.97
C ALA A 114 1.98 5.50 8.41
N THR A 115 2.78 6.53 8.08
CA THR A 115 2.42 7.93 8.34
C THR A 115 1.38 8.51 7.37
N ILE A 116 1.01 7.80 6.29
CA ILE A 116 -0.01 8.23 5.31
C ILE A 116 -1.27 8.82 6.00
N PRO A 117 -1.87 8.19 7.02
CA PRO A 117 -3.06 8.72 7.68
C PRO A 117 -2.86 10.06 8.40
N LEU A 118 -1.64 10.43 8.73
CA LEU A 118 -1.35 11.74 9.34
C LEU A 118 -1.47 12.88 8.33
N PHE A 119 -1.06 12.63 7.09
CA PHE A 119 -1.09 13.63 6.02
C PHE A 119 -2.49 13.78 5.41
N THR A 120 -3.37 12.79 5.58
CA THR A 120 -4.75 12.86 5.07
C THR A 120 -5.56 14.03 5.66
N PRO A 121 -5.58 14.28 6.99
CA PRO A 121 -6.24 15.46 7.56
C PRO A 121 -5.59 16.78 7.13
N ILE A 122 -4.27 16.80 6.94
CA ILE A 122 -3.54 17.99 6.46
C ILE A 122 -3.97 18.29 5.02
N ALA A 123 -4.04 17.30 4.16
CA ALA A 123 -4.53 17.47 2.80
C ALA A 123 -6.00 17.94 2.79
N ALA A 124 -6.84 17.38 3.65
CA ALA A 124 -8.24 17.80 3.80
C ALA A 124 -8.35 19.27 4.27
N PHE A 125 -7.48 19.71 5.16
CA PHE A 125 -7.42 21.12 5.57
C PHE A 125 -7.16 22.07 4.39
N PHE A 126 -6.16 21.75 3.55
CA PHE A 126 -5.82 22.61 2.41
C PHE A 126 -6.83 22.51 1.25
N ILE A 127 -7.33 21.30 0.95
CA ILE A 127 -8.19 21.04 -0.23
C ILE A 127 -9.66 21.27 0.09
N LEU A 128 -10.12 20.81 1.25
CA LEU A 128 -11.54 20.84 1.65
C LEU A 128 -11.84 21.94 2.67
N ARG A 129 -10.82 22.69 3.11
CA ARG A 129 -10.91 23.72 4.16
C ARG A 129 -11.47 23.20 5.48
N GLU A 130 -11.25 21.92 5.78
CA GLU A 130 -11.61 21.30 7.05
C GLU A 130 -10.68 21.84 8.16
N ARG A 131 -11.21 21.93 9.39
CA ARG A 131 -10.38 22.41 10.52
C ARG A 131 -9.53 21.27 11.07
N LEU A 132 -8.22 21.52 11.23
CA LEU A 132 -7.34 20.63 12.00
C LEU A 132 -7.64 20.77 13.48
N THR A 133 -7.79 19.63 14.16
CA THR A 133 -7.92 19.61 15.61
C THR A 133 -6.54 19.64 16.27
N ARG A 134 -6.46 20.09 17.54
CA ARG A 134 -5.23 19.99 18.35
C ARG A 134 -4.69 18.55 18.44
N TRP A 135 -5.56 17.57 18.40
CA TRP A 135 -5.20 16.15 18.43
C TRP A 135 -4.55 15.68 17.14
N ASN A 136 -4.99 16.20 15.99
CA ASN A 136 -4.30 15.95 14.72
C ASN A 136 -2.85 16.46 14.78
N ILE A 137 -2.65 17.69 15.30
CA ILE A 137 -1.32 18.30 15.39
C ILE A 137 -0.42 17.54 16.38
N LEU A 138 -0.92 17.25 17.58
CA LEU A 138 -0.16 16.49 18.60
C LEU A 138 0.20 15.09 18.10
N GLY A 139 -0.76 14.38 17.51
CA GLY A 139 -0.53 13.07 16.93
C GLY A 139 0.50 13.08 15.81
N PHE A 140 0.47 14.11 14.94
CA PHE A 140 1.47 14.33 13.92
C PHE A 140 2.87 14.49 14.52
N ILE A 141 3.03 15.37 15.52
CA ILE A 141 4.33 15.62 16.18
C ILE A 141 4.87 14.33 16.80
N ILE A 142 4.06 13.62 17.59
CA ILE A 142 4.48 12.38 18.27
C ILE A 142 4.88 11.31 17.24
N SER A 143 4.08 11.12 16.20
CA SER A 143 4.37 10.12 15.17
C SER A 143 5.64 10.48 14.39
N PHE A 144 5.81 11.75 14.06
CA PHE A 144 7.00 12.22 13.35
C PHE A 144 8.28 12.09 14.18
N LEU A 145 8.21 12.36 15.49
CA LEU A 145 9.31 12.08 16.42
C LEU A 145 9.64 10.58 16.47
N GLY A 146 8.62 9.70 16.43
CA GLY A 146 8.82 8.26 16.33
C GLY A 146 9.60 7.85 15.07
N VAL A 147 9.26 8.43 13.92
CA VAL A 147 10.01 8.20 12.66
C VAL A 147 11.45 8.70 12.79
N ILE A 148 11.67 9.93 13.27
CA ILE A 148 13.02 10.48 13.47
C ILE A 148 13.83 9.57 14.39
N PHE A 149 13.23 9.09 15.49
CA PHE A 149 13.89 8.20 16.42
C PHE A 149 14.33 6.87 15.79
N MET A 150 13.56 6.35 14.83
CA MET A 150 13.95 5.15 14.07
C MET A 150 15.03 5.41 13.02
N LEU A 151 15.09 6.63 12.49
CA LEU A 151 16.05 7.01 11.45
C LEU A 151 17.46 7.27 11.99
N LEU A 152 17.61 7.52 13.29
CA LEU A 152 18.89 7.83 13.92
C LEU A 152 19.47 6.58 14.60
N ASN A 153 20.81 6.45 14.58
CA ASN A 153 21.53 5.50 15.41
C ASN A 153 21.86 6.12 16.79
N LYS A 154 22.58 5.38 17.62
CA LYS A 154 23.00 5.86 18.95
C LYS A 154 23.97 7.07 18.87
N SER A 155 24.65 7.24 17.75
CA SER A 155 25.54 8.37 17.48
C SER A 155 24.84 9.57 16.82
N LEU A 156 23.51 9.55 16.73
CA LEU A 156 22.66 10.55 16.05
C LEU A 156 22.93 10.67 14.55
N GLU A 157 23.49 9.62 13.93
CA GLU A 157 23.68 9.55 12.49
C GLU A 157 22.49 8.87 11.83
N LEU A 158 22.16 9.27 10.59
CA LEU A 158 21.09 8.66 9.82
C LEU A 158 21.43 7.21 9.45
N THR A 159 20.55 6.27 9.80
CA THR A 159 20.65 4.85 9.44
C THR A 159 20.09 4.57 8.02
N VAL A 160 19.50 5.57 7.41
CA VAL A 160 18.88 5.51 6.09
C VAL A 160 19.44 6.65 5.24
N SER A 161 19.68 6.38 3.96
CA SER A 161 20.17 7.43 3.08
C SER A 161 19.14 8.56 2.93
N PRO A 162 19.53 9.83 2.86
CA PRO A 162 18.61 10.94 2.60
C PRO A 162 17.75 10.72 1.36
N LYS A 163 18.32 10.08 0.33
CA LYS A 163 17.59 9.70 -0.89
C LYS A 163 16.44 8.71 -0.60
N GLY A 164 16.67 7.71 0.26
CA GLY A 164 15.63 6.77 0.68
C GLY A 164 14.48 7.46 1.42
N ILE A 165 14.82 8.40 2.31
CA ILE A 165 13.83 9.20 3.06
C ILE A 165 12.95 10.02 2.10
N ILE A 166 13.57 10.72 1.13
CA ILE A 166 12.85 11.52 0.13
C ILE A 166 11.89 10.63 -0.67
N PHE A 167 12.34 9.49 -1.14
CA PHE A 167 11.48 8.56 -1.87
C PHE A 167 10.29 8.07 -1.02
N LEU A 168 10.52 7.65 0.22
CA LEU A 168 9.45 7.13 1.09
C LEU A 168 8.41 8.21 1.41
N PHE A 169 8.83 9.45 1.71
CA PHE A 169 7.86 10.54 1.91
C PHE A 169 7.16 10.93 0.61
N SER A 170 7.82 10.85 -0.55
CA SER A 170 7.15 11.02 -1.84
C SER A 170 6.05 9.98 -2.04
N ALA A 171 6.30 8.71 -1.69
CA ALA A 171 5.29 7.66 -1.70
C ALA A 171 4.11 8.00 -0.78
N VAL A 172 4.37 8.52 0.44
CA VAL A 172 3.32 8.95 1.37
C VAL A 172 2.42 10.01 0.75
N PHE A 173 2.98 11.06 0.14
CA PHE A 173 2.18 12.12 -0.49
C PHE A 173 1.37 11.62 -1.69
N VAL A 174 1.96 10.74 -2.50
CA VAL A 174 1.27 10.10 -3.63
C VAL A 174 0.10 9.25 -3.15
N ALA A 175 0.27 8.48 -2.07
CA ALA A 175 -0.79 7.65 -1.49
C ALA A 175 -1.95 8.48 -0.92
N VAL A 176 -1.67 9.67 -0.37
CA VAL A 176 -2.72 10.62 0.04
C VAL A 176 -3.56 11.05 -1.18
N GLY A 177 -2.92 11.39 -2.30
CA GLY A 177 -3.60 11.71 -3.56
C GLY A 177 -4.42 10.54 -4.09
N TYR A 178 -3.86 9.32 -4.06
CA TYR A 178 -4.55 8.09 -4.42
C TYR A 178 -5.83 7.88 -3.61
N SER A 179 -5.79 8.11 -2.30
CA SER A 179 -6.95 7.92 -1.42
C SER A 179 -8.19 8.71 -1.89
N ILE A 180 -7.99 9.88 -2.50
CA ILE A 180 -9.09 10.71 -3.05
C ILE A 180 -9.69 10.05 -4.29
N ALA A 181 -8.83 9.56 -5.20
CA ALA A 181 -9.27 8.86 -6.42
C ALA A 181 -9.96 7.53 -6.08
N LEU A 182 -9.40 6.75 -5.16
CA LEU A 182 -9.98 5.50 -4.68
C LEU A 182 -11.36 5.71 -4.06
N ARG A 183 -11.54 6.79 -3.28
CA ARG A 183 -12.85 7.11 -2.69
C ARG A 183 -13.94 7.25 -3.75
N LYS A 184 -13.65 7.94 -4.85
CA LYS A 184 -14.59 8.08 -5.97
C LYS A 184 -14.85 6.74 -6.68
N LEU A 185 -13.80 5.96 -6.93
CA LEU A 185 -13.93 4.66 -7.59
C LEU A 185 -14.74 3.66 -6.76
N THR A 186 -14.54 3.62 -5.45
CA THR A 186 -15.28 2.69 -4.56
C THR A 186 -16.77 2.99 -4.43
N MET A 187 -17.22 4.19 -4.83
CA MET A 187 -18.64 4.52 -4.91
C MET A 187 -19.29 4.01 -6.20
N LEU A 188 -18.50 3.77 -7.25
CA LEU A 188 -18.97 3.44 -8.59
C LEU A 188 -18.76 1.97 -8.98
N TYR A 189 -17.70 1.35 -8.46
CA TYR A 189 -17.24 0.03 -8.91
C TYR A 189 -17.00 -0.93 -7.75
N LYS A 190 -17.07 -2.24 -8.08
CA LYS A 190 -16.72 -3.31 -7.13
C LYS A 190 -15.20 -3.35 -6.90
N PRO A 191 -14.73 -3.67 -5.67
CA PRO A 191 -13.30 -3.67 -5.32
C PRO A 191 -12.42 -4.46 -6.29
N LEU A 192 -12.84 -5.67 -6.64
CA LEU A 192 -12.10 -6.53 -7.57
C LEU A 192 -11.91 -5.89 -8.96
N THR A 193 -12.95 -5.21 -9.47
CA THR A 193 -12.89 -4.47 -10.74
C THR A 193 -11.93 -3.30 -10.65
N ILE A 194 -11.97 -2.55 -9.55
CA ILE A 194 -11.07 -1.41 -9.32
C ILE A 194 -9.63 -1.90 -9.38
N THR A 195 -9.27 -2.89 -8.57
CA THR A 195 -7.90 -3.42 -8.49
C THR A 195 -7.42 -3.96 -9.82
N PHE A 196 -8.27 -4.70 -10.55
CA PHE A 196 -7.91 -5.26 -11.86
C PHE A 196 -7.61 -4.17 -12.90
N ILE A 197 -8.50 -3.19 -13.05
CA ILE A 197 -8.32 -2.11 -14.04
C ILE A 197 -7.12 -1.23 -13.69
N GLN A 198 -6.92 -0.89 -12.41
CA GLN A 198 -5.76 -0.13 -11.97
C GLN A 198 -4.44 -0.86 -12.25
N ASN A 199 -4.38 -2.17 -12.01
CA ASN A 199 -3.18 -2.95 -12.26
C ASN A 199 -2.89 -3.07 -13.77
N ILE A 200 -3.91 -3.20 -14.62
CA ILE A 200 -3.72 -3.16 -16.09
C ILE A 200 -3.14 -1.81 -16.53
N ILE A 201 -3.74 -0.70 -16.10
CA ILE A 201 -3.28 0.64 -16.50
C ILE A 201 -1.88 0.90 -15.91
N GLY A 202 -1.66 0.51 -14.66
CA GLY A 202 -0.34 0.59 -14.03
C GLY A 202 0.71 -0.21 -14.77
N MET A 203 0.40 -1.44 -15.17
CA MET A 203 1.29 -2.26 -16.01
C MET A 203 1.64 -1.53 -17.33
N ILE A 204 0.66 -0.91 -17.97
CA ILE A 204 0.89 -0.14 -19.20
C ILE A 204 1.85 1.04 -18.94
N TYR A 205 1.71 1.75 -17.82
CA TYR A 205 2.62 2.83 -17.45
C TYR A 205 4.06 2.34 -17.21
N PHE A 206 4.23 1.10 -16.74
CA PHE A 206 5.57 0.52 -16.51
C PHE A 206 6.22 -0.02 -17.79
N ILE A 207 5.50 -0.26 -18.89
CA ILE A 207 6.07 -0.77 -20.15
C ILE A 207 7.27 0.09 -20.63
N PRO A 208 7.15 1.42 -20.81
CA PRO A 208 8.28 2.23 -21.26
C PRO A 208 9.48 2.17 -20.31
N MET A 209 9.22 2.23 -18.99
CA MET A 209 10.28 2.18 -17.99
C MET A 209 11.01 0.84 -18.02
N PHE A 210 10.29 -0.27 -18.17
CA PHE A 210 10.87 -1.60 -18.27
C PHE A 210 11.85 -1.67 -19.45
N PHE A 211 11.46 -1.24 -20.64
CA PHE A 211 12.34 -1.31 -21.82
C PHE A 211 13.52 -0.33 -21.79
N ILE A 212 13.40 0.80 -21.08
CA ILE A 212 14.46 1.81 -20.99
C ILE A 212 15.46 1.46 -19.90
N MET A 213 15.00 0.99 -18.75
CA MET A 213 15.82 0.85 -17.54
C MET A 213 16.37 -0.56 -17.32
N GLU A 214 15.81 -1.58 -18.01
CA GLU A 214 16.14 -2.95 -17.71
C GLU A 214 16.94 -3.65 -18.81
N ARG A 215 18.04 -4.29 -18.38
CA ARG A 215 18.71 -5.34 -19.13
C ARG A 215 18.68 -6.61 -18.29
N ILE A 216 17.72 -7.49 -18.59
CA ILE A 216 17.68 -8.82 -17.95
C ILE A 216 18.98 -9.54 -18.34
N SER A 217 19.82 -9.83 -17.37
CA SER A 217 21.07 -10.54 -17.57
C SER A 217 20.88 -12.06 -17.42
N PRO A 218 21.73 -12.89 -18.00
CA PRO A 218 21.69 -14.34 -17.78
C PRO A 218 21.78 -14.73 -16.30
N SER A 219 22.46 -13.95 -15.47
CA SER A 219 22.54 -14.18 -14.01
C SER A 219 21.20 -14.02 -13.31
N ASN A 220 20.33 -13.11 -13.79
CA ASN A 220 18.97 -12.97 -13.24
C ASN A 220 18.15 -14.24 -13.51
N ILE A 221 18.29 -14.84 -14.69
CA ILE A 221 17.60 -16.08 -15.05
C ILE A 221 18.13 -17.26 -14.23
N ALA A 222 19.41 -17.37 -14.06
CA ALA A 222 20.02 -18.43 -13.25
C ALA A 222 19.59 -18.40 -11.77
N GLY A 223 19.32 -17.21 -11.23
CA GLY A 223 18.84 -17.02 -9.85
C GLY A 223 17.34 -17.13 -9.65
N ILE A 224 16.55 -17.47 -10.66
CA ILE A 224 15.07 -17.40 -10.63
C ILE A 224 14.45 -18.21 -9.48
N SER A 225 15.03 -19.37 -9.15
CA SER A 225 14.55 -20.22 -8.05
C SER A 225 14.53 -19.53 -6.69
N ASN A 226 15.41 -18.54 -6.50
CA ASN A 226 15.55 -17.83 -5.22
C ASN A 226 14.54 -16.70 -5.03
N TYR A 227 14.03 -16.12 -6.13
CA TYR A 227 13.13 -14.98 -6.05
C TYR A 227 11.74 -15.19 -6.67
N ILE A 228 11.51 -16.31 -7.38
CA ILE A 228 10.22 -16.56 -8.04
C ILE A 228 9.06 -16.63 -7.06
N LEU A 229 9.23 -17.31 -5.92
CA LEU A 229 8.18 -17.42 -4.91
C LEU A 229 7.85 -16.07 -4.25
N PRO A 230 8.83 -15.27 -3.77
CA PRO A 230 8.58 -13.90 -3.35
C PRO A 230 7.90 -13.04 -4.43
N LEU A 231 8.33 -13.14 -5.68
CA LEU A 231 7.74 -12.37 -6.80
C LEU A 231 6.29 -12.77 -7.08
N LEU A 232 5.98 -14.07 -7.11
CA LEU A 232 4.61 -14.58 -7.20
C LEU A 232 3.76 -14.09 -6.03
N SER A 233 4.32 -14.12 -4.81
CA SER A 233 3.64 -13.65 -3.60
C SER A 233 3.34 -12.15 -3.67
N LEU A 234 4.25 -11.33 -4.19
CA LEU A 234 4.01 -9.90 -4.46
C LEU A 234 2.86 -9.69 -5.43
N GLY A 235 2.79 -10.44 -6.52
CA GLY A 235 1.72 -10.30 -7.52
C GLY A 235 0.37 -10.78 -7.00
N VAL A 236 0.32 -11.98 -6.42
CA VAL A 236 -0.93 -12.61 -5.98
C VAL A 236 -1.44 -11.98 -4.68
N PHE A 237 -0.63 -12.02 -3.62
CA PHE A 237 -1.11 -11.62 -2.29
C PHE A 237 -1.06 -10.10 -2.09
N ALA A 238 0.07 -9.46 -2.38
CA ALA A 238 0.21 -8.03 -2.13
C ALA A 238 -0.51 -7.16 -3.15
N SER A 239 -0.37 -7.44 -4.47
CA SER A 239 -0.96 -6.60 -5.53
C SER A 239 -2.40 -6.98 -5.92
N SER A 240 -2.86 -8.19 -5.59
CA SER A 240 -4.22 -8.62 -5.93
C SER A 240 -5.10 -8.74 -4.71
N VAL A 241 -4.78 -9.67 -3.80
CA VAL A 241 -5.62 -9.98 -2.63
C VAL A 241 -5.67 -8.78 -1.68
N ALA A 242 -4.52 -8.25 -1.25
CA ALA A 242 -4.48 -7.15 -0.29
C ALA A 242 -5.20 -5.90 -0.82
N TYR A 243 -4.93 -5.49 -2.06
CA TYR A 243 -5.61 -4.32 -2.66
C TYR A 243 -7.12 -4.53 -2.81
N THR A 244 -7.56 -5.73 -3.17
CA THR A 244 -9.01 -6.04 -3.28
C THR A 244 -9.68 -6.00 -1.90
N LEU A 245 -9.06 -6.61 -0.89
CA LEU A 245 -9.55 -6.59 0.50
C LEU A 245 -9.53 -5.17 1.08
N TRP A 246 -8.47 -4.42 0.80
CA TRP A 246 -8.35 -3.02 1.18
C TRP A 246 -9.43 -2.15 0.55
N ALA A 247 -9.62 -2.22 -0.77
CA ALA A 247 -10.66 -1.49 -1.47
C ALA A 247 -12.07 -1.86 -0.94
N TYR A 248 -12.29 -3.12 -0.55
CA TYR A 248 -13.52 -3.54 0.11
C TYR A 248 -13.69 -2.88 1.48
N ALA A 249 -12.68 -2.96 2.34
CA ALA A 249 -12.73 -2.32 3.67
C ALA A 249 -12.90 -0.80 3.53
N PHE A 250 -12.17 -0.16 2.61
CA PHE A 250 -12.25 1.26 2.31
C PHE A 250 -13.65 1.68 1.83
N SER A 251 -14.29 0.88 0.98
CA SER A 251 -15.66 1.14 0.50
C SER A 251 -16.71 1.14 1.61
N LYS A 252 -16.51 0.31 2.65
CA LYS A 252 -17.46 0.14 3.76
C LYS A 252 -17.19 1.07 4.94
N LEU A 253 -15.92 1.29 5.28
CA LEU A 253 -15.51 2.10 6.44
C LEU A 253 -15.31 3.57 6.09
N GLY A 254 -15.02 3.88 4.83
CA GLY A 254 -14.55 5.19 4.39
C GLY A 254 -13.07 5.41 4.70
N ALA A 255 -12.47 6.46 4.11
CA ALA A 255 -11.03 6.71 4.13
C ALA A 255 -10.45 6.80 5.56
N SER A 256 -11.05 7.62 6.42
CA SER A 256 -10.53 7.89 7.77
C SER A 256 -10.46 6.63 8.65
N LYS A 257 -11.50 5.77 8.61
CA LYS A 257 -11.52 4.55 9.44
C LYS A 257 -10.70 3.42 8.83
N ALA A 258 -10.67 3.31 7.49
CA ALA A 258 -9.87 2.31 6.82
C ALA A 258 -8.37 2.57 7.01
N ASN A 259 -7.92 3.82 6.89
CA ASN A 259 -6.52 4.17 7.05
C ASN A 259 -5.93 3.84 8.44
N ILE A 260 -6.76 3.64 9.48
CA ILE A 260 -6.26 3.20 10.81
C ILE A 260 -5.50 1.87 10.71
N TYR A 261 -5.94 0.98 9.82
CA TYR A 261 -5.29 -0.34 9.68
C TYR A 261 -3.86 -0.25 9.17
N SER A 262 -3.49 0.77 8.39
CA SER A 262 -2.11 0.93 7.91
C SER A 262 -1.08 1.02 9.04
N ASN A 263 -1.51 1.36 10.26
CA ASN A 263 -0.67 1.36 11.46
C ASN A 263 -0.18 -0.05 11.82
N LEU A 264 -0.84 -1.10 11.34
CA LEU A 264 -0.44 -2.48 11.55
C LEU A 264 0.68 -2.91 10.60
N ILE A 265 0.90 -2.20 9.48
CA ILE A 265 1.95 -2.55 8.52
C ILE A 265 3.31 -2.66 9.19
N PRO A 266 3.84 -1.65 9.92
CA PRO A 266 5.16 -1.75 10.54
C PRO A 266 5.25 -2.83 11.61
N VAL A 267 4.15 -3.15 12.29
CA VAL A 267 4.11 -4.26 13.26
C VAL A 267 4.32 -5.59 12.56
N PHE A 268 3.54 -5.85 11.50
CA PHE A 268 3.68 -7.09 10.73
C PHE A 268 5.03 -7.15 10.01
N THR A 269 5.49 -6.03 9.42
CA THR A 269 6.82 -5.97 8.81
C THR A 269 7.90 -6.31 9.83
N ALA A 270 7.85 -5.77 11.04
CA ALA A 270 8.81 -6.06 12.09
C ALA A 270 8.82 -7.55 12.46
N ILE A 271 7.64 -8.15 12.68
CA ILE A 271 7.51 -9.56 13.00
C ILE A 271 8.10 -10.45 11.89
N PHE A 272 7.68 -10.20 10.63
CA PHE A 272 8.13 -11.00 9.50
C PHE A 272 9.59 -10.76 9.13
N SER A 273 10.11 -9.54 9.32
CA SER A 273 11.52 -9.23 9.13
C SER A 273 12.42 -10.05 10.07
N CYS A 274 12.03 -10.17 11.35
CA CYS A 274 12.73 -11.04 12.29
C CYS A 274 12.69 -12.52 11.86
N ILE A 275 11.51 -13.00 11.46
CA ILE A 275 11.31 -14.45 11.20
C ILE A 275 11.94 -14.88 9.88
N ILE A 276 11.80 -14.07 8.81
CA ILE A 276 12.12 -14.48 7.44
C ILE A 276 13.54 -14.09 7.05
N ILE A 277 13.97 -12.86 7.37
CA ILE A 277 15.29 -12.35 6.98
C ILE A 277 16.27 -12.20 8.14
N GLY A 278 15.86 -12.56 9.36
CA GLY A 278 16.73 -12.52 10.54
C GLY A 278 17.13 -11.10 10.97
N GLU A 279 16.34 -10.07 10.61
CA GLU A 279 16.61 -8.70 11.00
C GLU A 279 16.52 -8.56 12.52
N THR A 280 17.58 -8.05 13.15
CA THR A 280 17.55 -7.76 14.58
C THR A 280 16.83 -6.44 14.84
N ILE A 281 15.73 -6.50 15.61
CA ILE A 281 14.99 -5.31 15.99
C ILE A 281 15.48 -4.87 17.37
N ASN A 282 16.18 -3.74 17.40
CA ASN A 282 16.62 -3.15 18.64
C ASN A 282 15.45 -2.41 19.36
N ILE A 283 15.63 -2.14 20.64
CA ILE A 283 14.62 -1.44 21.46
C ILE A 283 14.23 -0.08 20.87
N GLN A 284 15.16 0.60 20.20
CA GLN A 284 14.93 1.88 19.55
C GLN A 284 13.90 1.79 18.42
N LYS A 285 13.99 0.75 17.56
CA LYS A 285 13.00 0.51 16.51
C LYS A 285 11.62 0.19 17.11
N ILE A 286 11.56 -0.60 18.20
CA ILE A 286 10.30 -0.92 18.89
C ILE A 286 9.66 0.35 19.44
N LEU A 287 10.42 1.17 20.17
CA LEU A 287 9.91 2.42 20.72
C LEU A 287 9.47 3.39 19.63
N GLY A 288 10.22 3.47 18.52
CA GLY A 288 9.85 4.28 17.35
C GLY A 288 8.52 3.83 16.73
N ILE A 289 8.30 2.52 16.56
CA ILE A 289 7.02 1.97 16.08
C ILE A 289 5.87 2.33 17.04
N LEU A 290 6.09 2.17 18.34
CA LEU A 290 5.07 2.50 19.35
C LEU A 290 4.72 3.99 19.33
N LEU A 291 5.71 4.88 19.17
CA LEU A 291 5.47 6.33 19.03
C LEU A 291 4.70 6.64 17.73
N VAL A 292 5.07 6.04 16.60
CA VAL A 292 4.35 6.22 15.33
C VAL A 292 2.89 5.81 15.48
N ILE A 293 2.64 4.60 16.00
CA ILE A 293 1.28 4.09 16.19
C ILE A 293 0.50 4.92 17.21
N GLY A 294 1.12 5.24 18.35
CA GLY A 294 0.50 6.07 19.38
C GLY A 294 0.10 7.44 18.89
N GLY A 295 0.99 8.11 18.13
CA GLY A 295 0.71 9.39 17.50
C GLY A 295 -0.42 9.30 16.47
N LEU A 296 -0.44 8.24 15.67
CA LEU A 296 -1.50 7.98 14.69
C LEU A 296 -2.88 7.78 15.36
N ILE A 297 -2.94 6.98 16.42
CA ILE A 297 -4.18 6.78 17.18
C ILE A 297 -4.64 8.11 17.78
N LEU A 298 -3.72 8.87 18.37
CA LEU A 298 -4.01 10.17 18.96
C LEU A 298 -4.56 11.15 17.91
N SER A 299 -3.96 11.20 16.71
CA SER A 299 -4.38 12.10 15.63
C SER A 299 -5.82 11.85 15.17
N GLN A 300 -6.35 10.66 15.42
CA GLN A 300 -7.69 10.25 14.97
C GLN A 300 -8.77 10.40 16.05
N LEU A 301 -8.42 10.79 17.25
CA LEU A 301 -9.38 11.05 18.32
C LEU A 301 -10.27 12.23 17.93
N LYS A 302 -11.55 11.93 17.69
CA LYS A 302 -12.63 12.93 17.61
C LYS A 302 -13.12 13.19 19.03
N ILE A 303 -12.60 14.22 19.68
CA ILE A 303 -13.28 14.72 20.86
C ILE A 303 -14.41 15.60 20.37
N ASN A 304 -15.64 15.17 20.61
CA ASN A 304 -16.82 16.00 20.46
C ASN A 304 -16.63 17.21 21.38
N ASN A 305 -16.16 18.32 20.84
CA ASN A 305 -16.36 19.59 21.51
C ASN A 305 -17.86 19.89 21.38
N LYS A 306 -18.59 19.65 22.50
CA LYS A 306 -19.91 20.23 22.71
C LYS A 306 -19.82 21.75 22.67
#